data_aeaee53474b1fb82d1b5b4b0d39bffcc
#
_entry.id   aeaee53474b1fb82d1b5b4b0d39bffcc
#
_cell.length_a   1.000
_cell.length_b   1.000
_cell.length_c   1.000
_cell.angle_alpha   90.00
_cell.angle_beta   90.00
_cell.angle_gamma   90.00
#
_symmetry.space_group_name_H-M   'P 1'
#
loop_
_entity.id
_entity.type
_entity.pdbx_description
1 polymer ?
#
loop_
_entity_poly.entity_id
_entity_poly.type
_entity_poly.pdbx_seq_one_letter_code
_entity_poly.pdbx_strand_id
1 'polypeptide(L)'
;DLLHKAEIPATYTLMAAGVVPYGDPMNIGMVGMHGCYTSNRAVADCDVLIAVGTRFSDRVALNPKTFAKNATIIQIDIDPSELGKNVEVDLSIVGDAAYVLNAMLPQIEEKKHPDWMKMIHEWQAQDYHPVSDPTRLMPHQVIGEVCNQCGPEAVYVTDVGQHQMWAAQYLRHTKSRG
;
A
#
# COMPACT_ATOMS: atom_id res chain seq x y z
N ASP A 1 14.19 0.79 4.65
CA ASP A 1 15.33 -0.14 4.80
C ASP A 1 14.91 -1.61 4.60
N LEU A 2 13.91 -2.13 5.35
CA LEU A 2 13.47 -3.54 5.26
C LEU A 2 13.08 -3.94 3.83
N LEU A 3 12.24 -3.13 3.18
CA LEU A 3 11.73 -3.40 1.83
C LEU A 3 12.87 -3.57 0.82
N HIS A 4 13.86 -2.68 0.86
CA HIS A 4 14.99 -2.73 -0.08
C HIS A 4 15.97 -3.84 0.26
N LYS A 5 16.22 -4.12 1.56
CA LYS A 5 17.12 -5.17 2.00
C LYS A 5 16.67 -6.55 1.53
N ALA A 6 15.37 -6.82 1.65
CA ALA A 6 14.79 -8.12 1.30
C ALA A 6 13.99 -8.11 -0.01
N GLU A 7 14.03 -7.01 -0.79
CA GLU A 7 13.29 -6.83 -2.05
C GLU A 7 11.80 -7.21 -1.90
N ILE A 8 11.16 -6.65 -0.85
CA ILE A 8 9.76 -6.91 -0.54
C ILE A 8 8.91 -5.74 -1.06
N PRO A 9 8.05 -5.94 -2.07
CA PRO A 9 7.14 -4.89 -2.50
C PRO A 9 6.13 -4.57 -1.40
N ALA A 10 5.75 -3.31 -1.29
CA ALA A 10 4.84 -2.83 -0.28
C ALA A 10 3.63 -2.12 -0.89
N THR A 11 2.47 -2.46 -0.36
CA THR A 11 1.22 -1.76 -0.61
C THR A 11 0.78 -1.00 0.64
N TYR A 12 -0.08 -0.02 0.48
CA TYR A 12 -0.57 0.80 1.60
C TYR A 12 -2.10 0.95 1.57
N THR A 13 -2.68 1.16 2.74
CA THR A 13 -4.08 1.58 2.86
C THR A 13 -4.19 3.09 2.68
N LEU A 14 -5.39 3.61 2.43
CA LEU A 14 -5.62 5.06 2.27
C LEU A 14 -4.94 5.89 3.37
N MET A 15 -5.07 5.46 4.63
CA MET A 15 -4.51 6.19 5.78
C MET A 15 -3.00 6.09 5.92
N ALA A 16 -2.36 5.19 5.16
CA ALA A 16 -0.92 4.98 5.14
C ALA A 16 -0.26 5.56 3.88
N ALA A 17 -0.98 6.37 3.11
CA ALA A 17 -0.42 7.04 1.94
C ALA A 17 0.86 7.82 2.32
N GLY A 18 1.93 7.64 1.54
CA GLY A 18 3.22 8.26 1.79
C GLY A 18 4.12 7.56 2.81
N VAL A 19 3.68 6.46 3.46
CA VAL A 19 4.58 5.64 4.30
C VAL A 19 5.70 5.02 3.47
N VAL A 20 5.38 4.59 2.26
CA VAL A 20 6.36 4.31 1.21
C VAL A 20 6.24 5.43 0.19
N PRO A 21 7.29 6.21 -0.05
CA PRO A 21 7.21 7.39 -0.91
C PRO A 21 6.77 7.07 -2.34
N TYR A 22 6.08 8.01 -2.96
CA TYR A 22 5.80 7.95 -4.39
C TYR A 22 7.12 7.88 -5.19
N GLY A 23 7.19 6.95 -6.13
CA GLY A 23 8.39 6.73 -6.96
C GLY A 23 9.39 5.75 -6.35
N ASP A 24 9.20 5.29 -5.12
CA ASP A 24 9.99 4.20 -4.58
C ASP A 24 9.67 2.90 -5.36
N PRO A 25 10.67 2.15 -5.88
CA PRO A 25 10.43 0.94 -6.67
C PRO A 25 9.72 -0.18 -5.89
N MET A 26 9.77 -0.14 -4.55
CA MET A 26 9.05 -1.10 -3.71
C MET A 26 7.59 -0.67 -3.45
N ASN A 27 7.20 0.55 -3.81
CA ASN A 27 5.83 1.02 -3.69
C ASN A 27 4.98 0.51 -4.86
N ILE A 28 4.10 -0.44 -4.60
CA ILE A 28 3.21 -1.02 -5.61
C ILE A 28 1.76 -0.49 -5.54
N GLY A 29 1.55 0.60 -4.82
CA GLY A 29 0.29 1.33 -4.79
C GLY A 29 -0.65 0.97 -3.64
N MET A 30 -1.85 1.53 -3.69
CA MET A 30 -2.87 1.36 -2.67
C MET A 30 -3.62 0.04 -2.84
N VAL A 31 -3.91 -0.65 -1.72
CA VAL A 31 -4.71 -1.88 -1.67
C VAL A 31 -6.17 -1.58 -1.29
N GLY A 32 -7.07 -2.47 -1.67
CA GLY A 32 -8.48 -2.48 -1.28
C GLY A 32 -9.42 -2.05 -2.41
N MET A 33 -10.64 -1.67 -2.04
CA MET A 33 -11.75 -1.37 -2.96
C MET A 33 -11.40 -0.32 -4.03
N HIS A 34 -10.62 0.69 -3.65
CA HIS A 34 -10.20 1.78 -4.52
C HIS A 34 -8.70 1.70 -4.88
N GLY A 35 -8.09 0.57 -4.56
CA GLY A 35 -6.68 0.28 -4.85
C GLY A 35 -6.43 -0.07 -6.31
N CYS A 36 -5.16 -0.15 -6.69
CA CYS A 36 -4.76 -0.56 -8.02
C CYS A 36 -4.83 -2.09 -8.20
N TYR A 37 -4.84 -2.53 -9.44
CA TYR A 37 -4.86 -3.96 -9.78
C TYR A 37 -3.64 -4.68 -9.22
N THR A 38 -2.45 -4.11 -9.40
CA THR A 38 -1.18 -4.68 -8.92
C THR A 38 -1.21 -4.97 -7.41
N SER A 39 -1.58 -3.99 -6.58
CA SER A 39 -1.62 -4.15 -5.12
C SER A 39 -2.58 -5.24 -4.69
N ASN A 40 -3.79 -5.24 -5.26
CA ASN A 40 -4.80 -6.24 -4.92
C ASN A 40 -4.37 -7.64 -5.38
N ARG A 41 -3.72 -7.73 -6.55
CA ARG A 41 -3.21 -8.99 -7.08
C ARG A 41 -2.04 -9.52 -6.25
N ALA A 42 -1.10 -8.65 -5.87
CA ALA A 42 0.03 -9.00 -5.02
C ALA A 42 -0.42 -9.57 -3.67
N VAL A 43 -1.40 -8.94 -3.02
CA VAL A 43 -1.98 -9.46 -1.76
C VAL A 43 -2.69 -10.80 -1.96
N ALA A 44 -3.34 -11.01 -3.10
CA ALA A 44 -4.05 -12.27 -3.38
C ALA A 44 -3.10 -13.46 -3.64
N ASP A 45 -1.93 -13.20 -4.21
CA ASP A 45 -1.02 -14.23 -4.71
C ASP A 45 0.26 -14.39 -3.88
N CYS A 46 0.51 -13.53 -2.87
CA CYS A 46 1.69 -13.66 -2.00
C CYS A 46 1.64 -14.92 -1.15
N ASP A 47 2.82 -15.43 -0.78
CA ASP A 47 3.01 -16.54 0.16
C ASP A 47 3.16 -16.06 1.61
N VAL A 48 3.64 -14.84 1.83
CA VAL A 48 3.73 -14.18 3.13
C VAL A 48 3.19 -12.77 3.03
N LEU A 49 2.30 -12.39 3.94
CA LEU A 49 1.78 -11.04 4.10
C LEU A 49 2.16 -10.47 5.46
N ILE A 50 3.03 -9.46 5.48
CA ILE A 50 3.36 -8.73 6.70
C ILE A 50 2.47 -7.48 6.77
N ALA A 51 1.50 -7.50 7.66
CA ALA A 51 0.54 -6.43 7.86
C ALA A 51 0.94 -5.56 9.06
N VAL A 52 1.27 -4.30 8.82
CA VAL A 52 1.78 -3.38 9.83
C VAL A 52 0.78 -2.25 10.08
N GLY A 53 0.22 -2.18 11.30
CA GLY A 53 -0.73 -1.15 11.71
C GLY A 53 -2.02 -1.14 10.89
N THR A 54 -2.43 -2.28 10.35
CA THR A 54 -3.66 -2.38 9.55
C THR A 54 -4.69 -3.30 10.21
N ARG A 55 -5.90 -2.80 10.36
CA ARG A 55 -7.03 -3.54 10.96
C ARG A 55 -7.83 -4.38 9.97
N PHE A 56 -7.40 -4.48 8.71
CA PHE A 56 -8.13 -5.21 7.66
C PHE A 56 -9.62 -4.81 7.59
N SER A 57 -9.89 -3.51 7.42
CA SER A 57 -11.25 -3.01 7.31
C SER A 57 -11.97 -3.60 6.09
N ASP A 58 -13.29 -3.47 6.05
CA ASP A 58 -14.15 -3.85 4.93
C ASP A 58 -13.75 -3.23 3.58
N ARG A 59 -13.09 -2.07 3.62
CA ARG A 59 -12.55 -1.40 2.42
C ARG A 59 -11.25 -2.00 1.92
N VAL A 60 -10.54 -2.73 2.76
CA VAL A 60 -9.26 -3.40 2.44
C VAL A 60 -9.51 -4.88 2.20
N ALA A 61 -10.09 -5.58 3.16
CA ALA A 61 -10.42 -7.00 3.07
C ALA A 61 -11.91 -7.17 2.75
N LEU A 62 -12.31 -6.94 1.49
CA LEU A 62 -13.69 -7.02 1.02
C LEU A 62 -14.39 -8.33 1.35
N ASN A 63 -13.64 -9.43 1.31
CA ASN A 63 -14.07 -10.74 1.77
C ASN A 63 -12.98 -11.34 2.66
N PRO A 64 -13.10 -11.20 3.99
CA PRO A 64 -12.10 -11.69 4.94
C PRO A 64 -11.75 -13.18 4.79
N LYS A 65 -12.71 -14.00 4.39
CA LYS A 65 -12.51 -15.45 4.24
C LYS A 65 -11.64 -15.84 3.05
N THR A 66 -11.49 -14.96 2.09
CA THR A 66 -10.70 -15.20 0.86
C THR A 66 -9.53 -14.23 0.70
N PHE A 67 -9.39 -13.29 1.63
CA PHE A 67 -8.31 -12.31 1.63
C PHE A 67 -6.98 -13.00 1.92
N ALA A 68 -6.01 -12.85 1.02
CA ALA A 68 -4.67 -13.44 1.12
C ALA A 68 -4.67 -14.91 1.54
N LYS A 69 -5.63 -15.71 1.05
CA LYS A 69 -5.96 -17.07 1.54
C LYS A 69 -4.81 -18.09 1.43
N ASN A 70 -3.79 -17.79 0.61
CA ASN A 70 -2.65 -18.67 0.39
C ASN A 70 -1.41 -18.18 1.16
N ALA A 71 -1.50 -17.03 1.82
CA ALA A 71 -0.38 -16.42 2.52
C ALA A 71 -0.34 -16.81 3.99
N THR A 72 0.86 -16.92 4.53
CA THR A 72 1.10 -16.82 5.97
C THR A 72 0.97 -15.36 6.36
N ILE A 73 -0.02 -15.03 7.20
CA ILE A 73 -0.32 -13.64 7.59
C ILE A 73 0.32 -13.33 8.93
N ILE A 74 1.22 -12.37 8.93
CA ILE A 74 1.88 -11.82 10.14
C ILE A 74 1.30 -10.44 10.38
N GLN A 75 0.60 -10.22 11.49
CA GLN A 75 0.03 -8.91 11.82
C GLN A 75 0.79 -8.27 13.00
N ILE A 76 1.22 -7.04 12.79
CA ILE A 76 1.91 -6.21 13.77
C ILE A 76 1.02 -5.02 14.07
N ASP A 77 0.59 -4.87 15.32
CA ASP A 77 -0.20 -3.72 15.76
C ASP A 77 0.13 -3.35 17.20
N ILE A 78 -0.01 -2.07 17.54
CA ILE A 78 0.15 -1.59 18.90
C ILE A 78 -1.08 -1.90 19.76
N ASP A 79 -2.25 -2.02 19.13
CA ASP A 79 -3.51 -2.37 19.78
C ASP A 79 -3.77 -3.88 19.68
N PRO A 80 -3.69 -4.62 20.80
CA PRO A 80 -3.94 -6.06 20.81
C PRO A 80 -5.36 -6.42 20.38
N SER A 81 -6.33 -5.49 20.47
CA SER A 81 -7.72 -5.73 20.08
C SER A 81 -7.94 -5.75 18.56
N GLU A 82 -7.00 -5.28 17.77
CA GLU A 82 -7.07 -5.30 16.31
C GLU A 82 -6.45 -6.57 15.70
N LEU A 83 -5.68 -7.33 16.49
CA LEU A 83 -5.01 -8.54 16.03
C LEU A 83 -6.01 -9.68 15.79
N GLY A 84 -6.03 -10.23 14.58
CA GLY A 84 -6.93 -11.33 14.19
C GLY A 84 -8.41 -11.00 14.19
N LYS A 85 -8.79 -9.73 14.33
CA LYS A 85 -10.18 -9.30 14.51
C LYS A 85 -11.04 -9.50 13.25
N ASN A 86 -10.55 -9.09 12.10
CA ASN A 86 -11.30 -9.10 10.84
C ASN A 86 -10.83 -10.18 9.86
N VAL A 87 -9.55 -10.51 9.90
CA VAL A 87 -8.92 -11.57 9.10
C VAL A 87 -8.20 -12.49 10.06
N GLU A 88 -8.33 -13.79 9.88
CA GLU A 88 -7.55 -14.77 10.64
C GLU A 88 -6.06 -14.62 10.28
N VAL A 89 -5.20 -14.61 11.30
CA VAL A 89 -3.75 -14.40 11.13
C VAL A 89 -2.97 -15.54 11.76
N ASP A 90 -1.85 -15.90 11.14
CA ASP A 90 -1.00 -17.00 11.61
C ASP A 90 -0.09 -16.56 12.76
N LEU A 91 0.36 -15.30 12.73
CA LEU A 91 1.24 -14.73 13.76
C LEU A 91 0.81 -13.30 14.09
N SER A 92 0.62 -13.05 15.39
CA SER A 92 0.29 -11.73 15.93
C SER A 92 1.45 -11.18 16.77
N ILE A 93 1.84 -9.94 16.51
CA ILE A 93 2.89 -9.24 17.27
C ILE A 93 2.31 -7.94 17.82
N VAL A 94 2.18 -7.85 19.17
CA VAL A 94 1.80 -6.60 19.83
C VAL A 94 3.05 -5.72 20.00
N GLY A 95 3.04 -4.53 19.42
CA GLY A 95 4.16 -3.61 19.58
C GLY A 95 4.10 -2.39 18.66
N ASP A 96 4.91 -1.40 19.00
CA ASP A 96 5.14 -0.26 18.12
C ASP A 96 5.79 -0.72 16.81
N ALA A 97 5.23 -0.28 15.68
CA ALA A 97 5.67 -0.71 14.35
C ALA A 97 7.15 -0.41 14.10
N ALA A 98 7.62 0.77 14.48
CA ALA A 98 9.03 1.15 14.27
C ALA A 98 9.96 0.28 15.13
N TYR A 99 9.58 0.03 16.37
CA TYR A 99 10.35 -0.84 17.28
C TYR A 99 10.45 -2.27 16.72
N VAL A 100 9.32 -2.87 16.33
CA VAL A 100 9.28 -4.24 15.81
C VAL A 100 10.07 -4.36 14.50
N LEU A 101 9.86 -3.46 13.54
CA LEU A 101 10.56 -3.49 12.26
C LEU A 101 12.08 -3.28 12.43
N ASN A 102 12.50 -2.39 13.34
CA ASN A 102 13.93 -2.20 13.64
C ASN A 102 14.56 -3.42 14.34
N ALA A 103 13.81 -4.14 15.16
CA ALA A 103 14.28 -5.39 15.77
C ALA A 103 14.37 -6.54 14.75
N MET A 104 13.51 -6.55 13.74
CA MET A 104 13.54 -7.54 12.66
C MET A 104 14.70 -7.30 11.68
N LEU A 105 14.99 -6.04 11.37
CA LEU A 105 15.91 -5.65 10.29
C LEU A 105 17.30 -6.31 10.36
N PRO A 106 17.99 -6.43 11.52
CA PRO A 106 19.29 -7.11 11.60
C PRO A 106 19.21 -8.63 11.42
N GLN A 107 18.02 -9.23 11.60
CA GLN A 107 17.81 -10.67 11.52
C GLN A 107 17.42 -11.12 10.10
N ILE A 108 17.09 -10.17 9.24
CA ILE A 108 16.70 -10.46 7.84
C ILE A 108 17.95 -10.39 6.96
N GLU A 109 18.16 -11.45 6.20
CA GLU A 109 19.24 -11.50 5.20
C GLU A 109 18.89 -10.63 3.99
N GLU A 110 19.91 -10.13 3.32
CA GLU A 110 19.72 -9.51 2.00
C GLU A 110 19.28 -10.58 1.00
N LYS A 111 18.16 -10.33 0.33
CA LYS A 111 17.55 -11.29 -0.57
C LYS A 111 16.97 -10.60 -1.80
N LYS A 112 16.93 -11.34 -2.91
CA LYS A 112 16.31 -10.89 -4.15
C LYS A 112 15.21 -11.85 -4.57
N HIS A 113 14.15 -11.30 -5.13
CA HIS A 113 12.98 -12.05 -5.58
C HIS A 113 12.63 -11.72 -7.05
N PRO A 114 13.56 -12.03 -8.01
CA PRO A 114 13.42 -11.57 -9.40
C PRO A 114 12.13 -12.05 -10.08
N ASP A 115 11.70 -13.29 -9.82
CA ASP A 115 10.47 -13.82 -10.40
C ASP A 115 9.24 -13.12 -9.86
N TRP A 116 9.21 -12.84 -8.55
CA TRP A 116 8.14 -12.08 -7.91
C TRP A 116 8.07 -10.65 -8.43
N MET A 117 9.21 -9.96 -8.50
CA MET A 117 9.28 -8.60 -9.02
C MET A 117 8.91 -8.55 -10.51
N LYS A 118 9.24 -9.57 -11.29
CA LYS A 118 8.79 -9.68 -12.68
C LYS A 118 7.26 -9.75 -12.77
N MET A 119 6.62 -10.59 -11.95
CA MET A 119 5.16 -10.67 -11.89
C MET A 119 4.53 -9.33 -11.48
N ILE A 120 5.11 -8.65 -10.49
CA ILE A 120 4.68 -7.30 -10.07
C ILE A 120 4.71 -6.32 -11.27
N HIS A 121 5.80 -6.27 -12.01
CA HIS A 121 5.92 -5.39 -13.19
C HIS A 121 4.92 -5.74 -14.30
N GLU A 122 4.64 -7.03 -14.51
CA GLU A 122 3.63 -7.49 -15.47
C GLU A 122 2.21 -7.04 -15.06
N TRP A 123 1.90 -7.00 -13.76
CA TRP A 123 0.64 -6.47 -13.24
C TRP A 123 0.58 -4.96 -13.29
N GLN A 124 1.68 -4.25 -12.99
CA GLN A 124 1.76 -2.79 -13.12
C GLN A 124 1.46 -2.32 -14.55
N ALA A 125 1.87 -3.10 -15.54
CA ALA A 125 1.54 -2.82 -16.94
C ALA A 125 0.03 -2.96 -17.26
N GLN A 126 -0.72 -3.63 -16.38
CA GLN A 126 -2.18 -3.80 -16.49
C GLN A 126 -2.97 -2.84 -15.58
N ASP A 127 -2.30 -2.07 -14.73
CA ASP A 127 -2.95 -1.05 -13.92
C ASP A 127 -3.68 -0.03 -14.81
N TYR A 128 -4.79 0.49 -14.29
CA TYR A 128 -5.53 1.52 -15.01
C TYR A 128 -4.71 2.80 -15.13
N HIS A 129 -4.42 3.18 -16.36
CA HIS A 129 -3.78 4.45 -16.69
C HIS A 129 -4.84 5.40 -17.27
N PRO A 130 -5.16 6.50 -16.59
CA PRO A 130 -6.20 7.42 -17.06
C PRO A 130 -5.78 8.08 -18.38
N VAL A 131 -6.69 8.05 -19.34
CA VAL A 131 -6.49 8.69 -20.64
C VAL A 131 -6.93 10.15 -20.55
N SER A 132 -6.10 11.07 -21.02
CA SER A 132 -6.46 12.48 -21.12
C SER A 132 -7.41 12.73 -22.27
N ASP A 133 -8.47 13.50 -22.03
CA ASP A 133 -9.40 13.97 -23.06
C ASP A 133 -9.02 15.40 -23.48
N PRO A 134 -8.70 15.67 -24.76
CA PRO A 134 -8.28 17.00 -25.18
C PRO A 134 -9.38 18.06 -25.09
N THR A 135 -10.65 17.64 -24.94
CA THR A 135 -11.80 18.53 -24.90
C THR A 135 -12.26 18.91 -23.50
N ARG A 136 -11.71 18.26 -22.46
CA ARG A 136 -12.10 18.52 -21.06
C ARG A 136 -10.97 18.19 -20.08
N LEU A 137 -10.99 18.88 -18.96
CA LEU A 137 -10.06 18.67 -17.88
C LEU A 137 -10.46 17.42 -17.07
N MET A 138 -9.53 16.49 -16.93
CA MET A 138 -9.73 15.24 -16.20
C MET A 138 -9.15 15.32 -14.78
N PRO A 139 -9.73 14.58 -13.78
CA PRO A 139 -9.29 14.65 -12.39
C PRO A 139 -7.80 14.40 -12.17
N HIS A 140 -7.22 13.41 -12.84
CA HIS A 140 -5.78 13.10 -12.73
C HIS A 140 -4.88 14.24 -13.21
N GLN A 141 -5.33 15.04 -14.20
CA GLN A 141 -4.60 16.21 -14.71
C GLN A 141 -4.61 17.34 -13.67
N VAL A 142 -5.79 17.60 -13.07
CA VAL A 142 -5.92 18.61 -12.00
C VAL A 142 -5.04 18.26 -10.82
N ILE A 143 -5.14 17.03 -10.32
CA ILE A 143 -4.38 16.57 -9.14
C ILE A 143 -2.88 16.55 -9.44
N GLY A 144 -2.50 16.09 -10.65
CA GLY A 144 -1.11 16.12 -11.08
C GLY A 144 -0.52 17.53 -11.09
N GLU A 145 -1.29 18.51 -11.59
CA GLU A 145 -0.87 19.91 -11.59
C GLU A 145 -0.81 20.51 -10.18
N VAL A 146 -1.78 20.17 -9.31
CA VAL A 146 -1.71 20.56 -7.89
C VAL A 146 -0.41 20.04 -7.25
N CYS A 147 -0.05 18.78 -7.48
CA CYS A 147 1.21 18.21 -6.97
C CYS A 147 2.43 18.98 -7.50
N ASN A 148 2.44 19.38 -8.79
CA ASN A 148 3.53 20.12 -9.39
C ASN A 148 3.69 21.51 -8.76
N GLN A 149 2.59 22.21 -8.50
CA GLN A 149 2.60 23.56 -7.96
C GLN A 149 2.86 23.60 -6.45
N CYS A 150 2.31 22.66 -5.68
CA CYS A 150 2.46 22.64 -4.22
C CYS A 150 3.77 22.02 -3.76
N GLY A 151 4.37 21.15 -4.57
CA GLY A 151 5.64 20.51 -4.26
C GLY A 151 5.55 19.38 -3.21
N PRO A 152 6.71 18.78 -2.87
CA PRO A 152 6.76 17.54 -2.07
C PRO A 152 6.43 17.72 -0.58
N GLU A 153 6.44 18.98 -0.08
CA GLU A 153 6.16 19.28 1.33
C GLU A 153 4.68 19.55 1.62
N ALA A 154 3.84 19.53 0.57
CA ALA A 154 2.42 19.82 0.71
C ALA A 154 1.71 18.79 1.58
N VAL A 155 0.72 19.27 2.36
CA VAL A 155 -0.23 18.45 3.10
C VAL A 155 -1.60 18.61 2.45
N TYR A 156 -2.21 17.50 2.08
CA TYR A 156 -3.50 17.50 1.40
C TYR A 156 -4.60 17.09 2.36
N VAL A 157 -5.60 17.95 2.49
CA VAL A 157 -6.79 17.68 3.31
C VAL A 157 -7.98 17.55 2.38
N THR A 158 -8.65 16.41 2.41
CA THR A 158 -9.82 16.13 1.59
C THR A 158 -11.04 15.89 2.46
N ASP A 159 -12.20 16.24 1.95
CA ASP A 159 -13.47 15.75 2.49
C ASP A 159 -13.81 14.39 1.87
N VAL A 160 -14.91 13.76 2.27
CA VAL A 160 -15.37 12.45 1.79
C VAL A 160 -16.14 12.61 0.48
N GLY A 161 -15.80 11.78 -0.50
CA GLY A 161 -16.48 11.74 -1.80
C GLY A 161 -15.60 11.22 -2.94
N GLN A 162 -16.09 11.34 -4.16
CA GLN A 162 -15.37 10.88 -5.36
C GLN A 162 -14.01 11.58 -5.51
N HIS A 163 -13.93 12.86 -5.16
CA HIS A 163 -12.67 13.61 -5.17
C HIS A 163 -11.61 13.03 -4.22
N GLN A 164 -12.01 12.49 -3.06
CA GLN A 164 -11.10 11.81 -2.14
C GLN A 164 -10.52 10.54 -2.78
N MET A 165 -11.34 9.77 -3.49
CA MET A 165 -10.86 8.58 -4.20
C MET A 165 -9.84 8.94 -5.28
N TRP A 166 -10.10 10.00 -6.06
CA TRP A 166 -9.14 10.50 -7.05
C TRP A 166 -7.88 11.05 -6.40
N ALA A 167 -8.01 11.78 -5.28
CA ALA A 167 -6.86 12.23 -4.51
C ALA A 167 -5.99 11.06 -4.05
N ALA A 168 -6.60 10.03 -3.47
CA ALA A 168 -5.89 8.83 -3.03
C ALA A 168 -5.16 8.08 -4.15
N GLN A 169 -5.68 8.14 -5.38
CA GLN A 169 -5.09 7.46 -6.54
C GLN A 169 -4.01 8.29 -7.24
N TYR A 170 -4.12 9.61 -7.24
CA TYR A 170 -3.30 10.47 -8.11
C TYR A 170 -2.37 11.44 -7.36
N LEU A 171 -2.57 11.65 -6.04
CA LEU A 171 -1.61 12.43 -5.25
C LEU A 171 -0.28 11.70 -5.13
N ARG A 172 0.80 12.46 -5.28
CA ARG A 172 2.17 11.94 -5.19
C ARG A 172 2.71 12.17 -3.78
N HIS A 173 2.29 11.31 -2.87
CA HIS A 173 2.73 11.39 -1.48
C HIS A 173 4.21 11.03 -1.35
N THR A 174 5.04 11.97 -0.95
CA THR A 174 6.49 11.79 -0.74
C THR A 174 6.85 11.52 0.71
N LYS A 175 5.91 11.76 1.62
CA LYS A 175 6.04 11.54 3.06
C LYS A 175 4.71 11.11 3.68
N SER A 176 4.80 10.41 4.81
CA SER A 176 3.63 10.04 5.60
C SER A 176 2.87 11.28 6.07
N ARG A 177 1.55 11.26 5.98
CA ARG A 177 0.66 12.39 6.31
C ARG A 177 0.90 13.66 5.48
N GLY A 178 1.35 13.48 4.25
CA GLY A 178 1.44 14.54 3.25
C GLY A 178 0.14 14.81 2.52
#